data_2d00ed30936db6ba536ed93721d31066
#
_entry.id   2d00ed30936db6ba536ed93721d31066
#
_cell.length_a   1.000
_cell.length_b   1.000
_cell.length_c   1.000
_cell.angle_alpha   90.00
_cell.angle_beta   90.00
_cell.angle_gamma   90.00
#
_symmetry.space_group_name_H-M   'P 1'
#
loop_
_entity.id
_entity.type
_entity.pdbx_description
1 polymer ?
#
loop_
_entity_poly.entity_id
_entity_poly.type
_entity_poly.pdbx_seq_one_letter_code
_entity_poly.pdbx_strand_id
1 'polypeptide(L)'
;MTLRPMTRAEFDEWLPRQVAGYAALIAASGALPAQAAREKAERDTARYFGNGGATPGQLVFRIMAGEVGVGWLWLGVPGPDPDPRMAWVFEIEIEAPFRGRGYGRAAMERAEAEARARGMTSLGLNVHGQNMVARSLYESLGYEVTAMQMKKLV
;
A
#
# COMPACT_ATOMS: atom_id res chain seq x y z
N MET A 1 14.70 -2.85 -12.03
CA MET A 1 14.02 -2.62 -10.75
C MET A 1 13.56 -3.94 -10.15
N THR A 2 13.74 -4.15 -8.85
CA THR A 2 13.35 -5.37 -8.13
C THR A 2 12.62 -5.03 -6.84
N LEU A 3 11.81 -5.98 -6.34
CA LEU A 3 11.27 -5.96 -4.99
C LEU A 3 12.16 -6.84 -4.11
N ARG A 4 12.70 -6.28 -3.06
CA ARG A 4 13.48 -6.98 -2.06
C ARG A 4 12.71 -6.96 -0.73
N PRO A 5 12.53 -8.09 -0.05
CA PRO A 5 11.95 -8.07 1.29
C PRO A 5 12.68 -7.04 2.17
N MET A 6 11.94 -6.30 2.98
CA MET A 6 12.55 -5.36 3.92
C MET A 6 13.43 -6.12 4.91
N THR A 7 14.57 -5.51 5.24
CA THR A 7 15.34 -5.93 6.42
C THR A 7 14.58 -5.56 7.70
N ARG A 8 14.97 -6.12 8.82
CA ARG A 8 14.37 -5.78 10.12
C ARG A 8 14.51 -4.28 10.41
N ALA A 9 15.68 -3.71 10.16
CA ALA A 9 15.92 -2.29 10.40
C ALA A 9 15.04 -1.39 9.51
N GLU A 10 14.89 -1.73 8.23
CA GLU A 10 14.00 -1.01 7.32
C GLU A 10 12.52 -1.12 7.75
N PHE A 11 12.10 -2.28 8.21
CA PHE A 11 10.74 -2.48 8.72
C PHE A 11 10.47 -1.65 9.98
N ASP A 12 11.41 -1.64 10.93
CA ASP A 12 11.29 -0.87 12.17
C ASP A 12 11.26 0.66 11.92
N GLU A 13 11.90 1.13 10.85
CA GLU A 13 11.82 2.52 10.40
C GLU A 13 10.51 2.81 9.64
N TRP A 14 10.09 1.91 8.76
CA TRP A 14 8.93 2.08 7.90
C TRP A 14 7.61 2.04 8.67
N LEU A 15 7.41 1.09 9.60
CA LEU A 15 6.13 0.85 10.24
C LEU A 15 5.57 2.08 10.99
N PRO A 16 6.33 2.83 11.79
CA PRO A 16 5.83 4.06 12.41
C PRO A 16 5.42 5.14 11.40
N ARG A 17 6.13 5.25 10.28
CA ARG A 17 5.81 6.20 9.21
C ARG A 17 4.51 5.81 8.49
N GLN A 18 4.33 4.53 8.22
CA GLN A 18 3.10 3.99 7.64
C GLN A 18 1.89 4.26 8.53
N VAL A 19 1.98 4.00 9.83
CA VAL A 19 0.92 4.27 10.80
C VAL A 19 0.60 5.77 10.85
N ALA A 20 1.61 6.64 10.91
CA ALA A 20 1.43 8.09 10.92
C ALA A 20 0.78 8.60 9.62
N GLY A 21 1.20 8.10 8.47
CA GLY A 21 0.62 8.43 7.17
C GLY A 21 -0.85 8.02 7.07
N TYR A 22 -1.20 6.82 7.51
CA TYR A 22 -2.58 6.34 7.54
C TYR A 22 -3.44 7.16 8.50
N ALA A 23 -2.94 7.49 9.70
CA ALA A 23 -3.62 8.37 10.65
C ALA A 23 -3.89 9.77 10.06
N ALA A 24 -2.90 10.34 9.36
CA ALA A 24 -3.06 11.63 8.69
C ALA A 24 -4.14 11.60 7.60
N LEU A 25 -4.24 10.53 6.81
CA LEU A 25 -5.29 10.34 5.81
C LEU A 25 -6.68 10.27 6.45
N ILE A 26 -6.84 9.52 7.55
CA ILE A 26 -8.10 9.43 8.30
C ILE A 26 -8.51 10.81 8.83
N ALA A 27 -7.59 11.54 9.45
CA ALA A 27 -7.84 12.87 9.98
C ALA A 27 -8.19 13.88 8.88
N ALA A 28 -7.46 13.87 7.76
CA ALA A 28 -7.70 14.75 6.61
C ALA A 28 -9.06 14.51 5.95
N SER A 29 -9.59 13.29 6.00
CA SER A 29 -10.95 12.98 5.51
C SER A 29 -12.06 13.59 6.38
N GLY A 30 -11.74 14.09 7.57
CA GLY A 30 -12.70 14.59 8.56
C GLY A 30 -13.51 13.50 9.27
N ALA A 31 -13.15 12.22 9.07
CA ALA A 31 -13.87 11.10 9.69
C ALA A 31 -13.66 11.04 11.21
N LEU A 32 -12.44 11.33 11.66
CA LEU A 32 -12.06 11.29 13.08
C LEU A 32 -11.14 12.47 13.44
N PRO A 33 -11.19 12.93 14.71
CA PRO A 33 -10.16 13.83 15.24
C PRO A 33 -8.77 13.16 15.21
N ALA A 34 -7.70 13.95 15.20
CA ALA A 34 -6.33 13.47 15.03
C ALA A 34 -5.93 12.34 16.01
N GLN A 35 -6.28 12.47 17.29
CA GLN A 35 -5.98 11.45 18.31
C GLN A 35 -6.71 10.12 18.00
N ALA A 36 -8.00 10.18 17.74
CA ALA A 36 -8.81 8.99 17.41
C ALA A 36 -8.38 8.35 16.06
N ALA A 37 -7.95 9.17 15.09
CA ALA A 37 -7.39 8.71 13.83
C ALA A 37 -6.10 7.93 14.05
N ARG A 38 -5.22 8.41 14.93
CA ARG A 38 -3.97 7.73 15.30
C ARG A 38 -4.25 6.38 15.98
N GLU A 39 -5.11 6.36 16.98
CA GLU A 39 -5.48 5.14 17.68
C GLU A 39 -6.12 4.09 16.73
N LYS A 40 -6.94 4.55 15.80
CA LYS A 40 -7.49 3.68 14.76
C LYS A 40 -6.40 3.11 13.86
N ALA A 41 -5.49 3.94 13.37
CA ALA A 41 -4.39 3.53 12.52
C ALA A 41 -3.49 2.49 13.22
N GLU A 42 -3.17 2.71 14.48
CA GLU A 42 -2.40 1.76 15.30
C GLU A 42 -3.11 0.42 15.46
N ARG A 43 -4.41 0.42 15.79
CA ARG A 43 -5.21 -0.81 15.92
C ARG A 43 -5.33 -1.57 14.61
N ASP A 44 -5.64 -0.88 13.52
CA ASP A 44 -5.83 -1.52 12.22
C ASP A 44 -4.53 -2.14 11.71
N THR A 45 -3.41 -1.42 11.87
CA THR A 45 -2.08 -1.89 11.48
C THR A 45 -1.60 -3.07 12.33
N ALA A 46 -1.90 -3.07 13.63
CA ALA A 46 -1.53 -4.16 14.54
C ALA A 46 -2.13 -5.52 14.16
N ARG A 47 -3.22 -5.53 13.40
CA ARG A 47 -3.80 -6.79 12.87
C ARG A 47 -2.87 -7.50 11.90
N TYR A 48 -2.04 -6.73 11.19
CA TYR A 48 -1.14 -7.23 10.15
C TYR A 48 0.30 -7.38 10.64
N PHE A 49 0.68 -6.67 11.69
CA PHE A 49 2.05 -6.56 12.18
C PHE A 49 2.13 -6.77 13.70
N GLY A 50 1.45 -7.80 14.20
CA GLY A 50 1.49 -8.17 15.61
C GLY A 50 2.87 -8.68 16.03
N ASN A 51 3.26 -8.46 17.32
CA ASN A 51 4.52 -8.94 17.91
C ASN A 51 5.79 -8.51 17.16
N GLY A 52 5.76 -7.34 16.50
CA GLY A 52 6.93 -6.73 15.86
C GLY A 52 7.35 -7.35 14.54
N GLY A 53 6.46 -8.07 13.84
CA GLY A 53 6.72 -8.61 12.52
C GLY A 53 5.47 -8.76 11.67
N ALA A 54 5.64 -8.96 10.37
CA ALA A 54 4.55 -9.23 9.45
C ALA A 54 3.89 -10.58 9.78
N THR A 55 2.56 -10.61 9.83
CA THR A 55 1.80 -11.87 9.91
C THR A 55 1.87 -12.62 8.57
N PRO A 56 1.61 -13.93 8.53
CA PRO A 56 1.59 -14.68 7.27
C PRO A 56 0.71 -14.01 6.21
N GLY A 57 1.23 -13.92 5.00
CA GLY A 57 0.54 -13.26 3.88
C GLY A 57 0.78 -11.74 3.78
N GLN A 58 1.43 -11.12 4.75
CA GLN A 58 1.83 -9.71 4.67
C GLN A 58 3.26 -9.59 4.16
N LEU A 59 3.41 -9.07 2.95
CA LEU A 59 4.70 -8.96 2.26
C LEU A 59 5.08 -7.48 2.17
N VAL A 60 6.20 -7.13 2.81
CA VAL A 60 6.70 -5.76 2.81
C VAL A 60 8.03 -5.71 2.11
N PHE A 61 8.12 -4.87 1.07
CA PHE A 61 9.26 -4.79 0.19
C PHE A 61 9.89 -3.39 0.17
N ARG A 62 11.20 -3.36 0.06
CA ARG A 62 11.95 -2.22 -0.45
C ARG A 62 11.94 -2.28 -1.98
N ILE A 63 11.53 -1.20 -2.63
CA ILE A 63 11.60 -1.06 -4.09
C ILE A 63 13.03 -0.64 -4.44
N MET A 64 13.72 -1.43 -5.26
CA MET A 64 15.14 -1.23 -5.59
C MET A 64 15.32 -0.88 -7.06
N ALA A 65 16.09 0.20 -7.33
CA ALA A 65 16.62 0.54 -8.65
C ALA A 65 18.14 0.24 -8.66
N GLY A 66 18.52 -0.95 -9.10
CA GLY A 66 19.86 -1.48 -8.84
C GLY A 66 20.06 -1.69 -7.34
N GLU A 67 21.09 -1.08 -6.77
CA GLU A 67 21.39 -1.12 -5.33
C GLU A 67 20.74 0.00 -4.52
N VAL A 68 20.08 0.95 -5.19
CA VAL A 68 19.44 2.10 -4.54
C VAL A 68 18.01 1.79 -4.20
N GLY A 69 17.61 1.97 -2.94
CA GLY A 69 16.22 1.91 -2.51
C GLY A 69 15.49 3.19 -2.91
N VAL A 70 14.36 3.05 -3.62
CA VAL A 70 13.60 4.18 -4.18
C VAL A 70 12.17 4.29 -3.67
N GLY A 71 11.73 3.33 -2.85
CA GLY A 71 10.36 3.31 -2.33
C GLY A 71 10.04 2.05 -1.55
N TRP A 72 8.77 1.90 -1.22
CA TRP A 72 8.22 0.83 -0.41
C TRP A 72 6.97 0.24 -1.06
N LEU A 73 6.71 -1.03 -0.80
CA LEU A 73 5.49 -1.71 -1.20
C LEU A 73 5.03 -2.63 -0.08
N TRP A 74 3.75 -2.55 0.30
CA TRP A 74 3.10 -3.52 1.18
C TRP A 74 1.98 -4.23 0.43
N LEU A 75 2.11 -5.56 0.31
CA LEU A 75 1.21 -6.44 -0.41
C LEU A 75 0.62 -7.50 0.55
N GLY A 76 -0.70 -7.61 0.61
CA GLY A 76 -1.40 -8.71 1.28
C GLY A 76 -1.72 -9.86 0.32
N VAL A 77 -1.42 -11.09 0.70
CA VAL A 77 -1.65 -12.29 -0.13
C VAL A 77 -2.16 -13.45 0.74
N PRO A 78 -3.46 -13.75 0.75
CA PRO A 78 -4.52 -12.98 0.11
C PRO A 78 -4.72 -11.61 0.74
N GLY A 79 -5.47 -10.74 0.06
CA GLY A 79 -5.91 -9.45 0.58
C GLY A 79 -7.10 -9.56 1.55
N PRO A 80 -7.65 -8.43 1.98
CA PRO A 80 -8.80 -8.37 2.90
C PRO A 80 -10.15 -8.62 2.22
N ASP A 81 -10.17 -8.75 0.90
CA ASP A 81 -11.38 -9.01 0.13
C ASP A 81 -11.92 -10.42 0.40
N PRO A 82 -13.27 -10.63 0.35
CA PRO A 82 -13.86 -11.96 0.46
C PRO A 82 -13.39 -12.97 -0.61
N ASP A 83 -12.93 -12.50 -1.79
CA ASP A 83 -12.30 -13.41 -2.76
C ASP A 83 -10.91 -13.84 -2.26
N PRO A 84 -10.72 -15.13 -1.91
CA PRO A 84 -9.45 -15.61 -1.38
C PRO A 84 -8.33 -15.64 -2.43
N ARG A 85 -8.63 -15.33 -3.68
CA ARG A 85 -7.66 -15.26 -4.78
C ARG A 85 -7.35 -13.83 -5.20
N MET A 86 -7.81 -12.84 -4.43
CA MET A 86 -7.44 -11.44 -4.61
C MET A 86 -6.30 -11.06 -3.68
N ALA A 87 -5.19 -10.61 -4.24
CA ALA A 87 -4.15 -9.90 -3.48
C ALA A 87 -4.53 -8.42 -3.32
N TRP A 88 -3.85 -7.72 -2.41
CA TRP A 88 -4.16 -6.33 -2.11
C TRP A 88 -2.90 -5.48 -1.92
N VAL A 89 -2.80 -4.37 -2.64
CA VAL A 89 -1.78 -3.36 -2.37
C VAL A 89 -2.31 -2.42 -1.29
N PHE A 90 -1.78 -2.56 -0.08
CA PHE A 90 -2.10 -1.68 1.03
C PHE A 90 -1.38 -0.35 0.92
N GLU A 91 -0.14 -0.38 0.47
CA GLU A 91 0.69 0.81 0.30
C GLU A 91 1.69 0.62 -0.85
N ILE A 92 1.87 1.65 -1.64
CA ILE A 92 2.99 1.84 -2.54
C ILE A 92 3.44 3.29 -2.47
N GLU A 93 4.70 3.50 -2.15
CA GLU A 93 5.29 4.83 -2.11
C GLU A 93 6.61 4.85 -2.88
N ILE A 94 6.74 5.83 -3.78
CA ILE A 94 8.02 6.21 -4.37
C ILE A 94 8.50 7.47 -3.66
N GLU A 95 9.70 7.41 -3.10
CA GLU A 95 10.31 8.52 -2.39
C GLU A 95 10.47 9.73 -3.31
N ALA A 96 10.25 10.93 -2.79
CA ALA A 96 10.14 12.16 -3.56
C ALA A 96 11.28 12.38 -4.58
N PRO A 97 12.58 12.11 -4.27
CA PRO A 97 13.67 12.32 -5.24
C PRO A 97 13.59 11.39 -6.47
N PHE A 98 12.79 10.32 -6.39
CA PHE A 98 12.71 9.28 -7.42
C PHE A 98 11.41 9.28 -8.22
N ARG A 99 10.47 10.18 -7.88
CA ARG A 99 9.17 10.30 -8.57
C ARG A 99 9.32 10.75 -10.02
N GLY A 100 8.31 10.44 -10.85
CA GLY A 100 8.29 10.84 -12.26
C GLY A 100 9.25 10.07 -13.17
N ARG A 101 9.88 8.99 -12.67
CA ARG A 101 10.87 8.17 -13.41
C ARG A 101 10.36 6.77 -13.78
N GLY A 102 9.06 6.54 -13.70
CA GLY A 102 8.45 5.24 -14.03
C GLY A 102 8.54 4.16 -12.95
N TYR A 103 9.17 4.44 -11.80
CA TYR A 103 9.32 3.44 -10.73
C TYR A 103 7.99 2.96 -10.15
N GLY A 104 6.97 3.82 -10.05
CA GLY A 104 5.65 3.43 -9.60
C GLY A 104 5.00 2.37 -10.50
N ARG A 105 5.06 2.57 -11.82
CA ARG A 105 4.59 1.60 -12.81
C ARG A 105 5.32 0.26 -12.67
N ALA A 106 6.63 0.32 -12.71
CA ALA A 106 7.44 -0.89 -12.61
C ALA A 106 7.24 -1.63 -11.27
N ALA A 107 6.98 -0.92 -10.16
CA ALA A 107 6.65 -1.53 -8.88
C ALA A 107 5.30 -2.23 -8.90
N MET A 108 4.27 -1.64 -9.52
CA MET A 108 2.96 -2.29 -9.68
C MET A 108 3.04 -3.54 -10.55
N GLU A 109 3.74 -3.49 -11.68
CA GLU A 109 3.98 -4.67 -12.53
C GLU A 109 4.68 -5.80 -11.76
N ARG A 110 5.61 -5.47 -10.85
CA ARG A 110 6.24 -6.46 -9.95
C ARG A 110 5.28 -6.98 -8.89
N ALA A 111 4.42 -6.13 -8.31
CA ALA A 111 3.39 -6.55 -7.38
C ALA A 111 2.41 -7.56 -8.01
N GLU A 112 2.02 -7.31 -9.27
CA GLU A 112 1.19 -8.23 -10.05
C GLU A 112 1.89 -9.58 -10.27
N ALA A 113 3.19 -9.55 -10.60
CA ALA A 113 3.97 -10.77 -10.77
C ALA A 113 4.10 -11.55 -9.45
N GLU A 114 4.32 -10.87 -8.32
CA GLU A 114 4.37 -11.47 -6.98
C GLU A 114 3.03 -12.10 -6.59
N ALA A 115 1.91 -11.42 -6.84
CA ALA A 115 0.57 -11.95 -6.59
C ALA A 115 0.31 -13.20 -7.44
N ARG A 116 0.60 -13.13 -8.75
CA ARG A 116 0.43 -14.25 -9.68
C ARG A 116 1.28 -15.47 -9.30
N ALA A 117 2.52 -15.26 -8.91
CA ALA A 117 3.42 -16.33 -8.46
C ALA A 117 2.89 -17.06 -7.20
N ARG A 118 1.99 -16.44 -6.44
CA ARG A 118 1.32 -17.01 -5.26
C ARG A 118 -0.09 -17.52 -5.55
N GLY A 119 -0.46 -17.65 -6.83
CA GLY A 119 -1.75 -18.20 -7.24
C GLY A 119 -2.92 -17.22 -7.18
N MET A 120 -2.65 -15.94 -6.98
CA MET A 120 -3.70 -14.92 -7.03
C MET A 120 -4.13 -14.65 -8.47
N THR A 121 -5.40 -14.39 -8.68
CA THR A 121 -6.00 -14.13 -10.01
C THR A 121 -6.34 -12.66 -10.21
N SER A 122 -6.34 -11.88 -9.13
CA SER A 122 -6.61 -10.44 -9.16
C SER A 122 -5.78 -9.69 -8.11
N LEU A 123 -5.61 -8.39 -8.33
CA LEU A 123 -4.92 -7.47 -7.43
C LEU A 123 -5.77 -6.23 -7.26
N GLY A 124 -6.16 -5.96 -6.02
CA GLY A 124 -6.95 -4.79 -5.64
C GLY A 124 -6.12 -3.73 -4.91
N LEU A 125 -6.65 -2.55 -4.83
CA LEU A 125 -6.12 -1.43 -4.05
C LEU A 125 -7.22 -0.40 -3.77
N ASN A 126 -6.97 0.47 -2.80
CA ASN A 126 -7.73 1.70 -2.63
C ASN A 126 -6.91 2.91 -3.08
N VAL A 127 -7.56 3.85 -3.75
CA VAL A 127 -6.96 5.13 -4.10
C VAL A 127 -7.93 6.26 -3.79
N HIS A 128 -7.44 7.32 -3.14
CA HIS A 128 -8.26 8.50 -2.89
C HIS A 128 -8.62 9.21 -4.20
N GLY A 129 -9.89 9.62 -4.35
CA GLY A 129 -10.39 10.25 -5.57
C GLY A 129 -9.59 11.48 -6.03
N GLN A 130 -8.97 12.19 -5.09
CA GLN A 130 -8.14 13.37 -5.36
C GLN A 130 -6.70 13.02 -5.82
N ASN A 131 -6.26 11.78 -5.64
CA ASN A 131 -4.92 11.34 -6.06
C ASN A 131 -4.91 11.01 -7.56
N MET A 132 -5.00 12.06 -8.39
CA MET A 132 -5.10 11.91 -9.85
C MET A 132 -3.87 11.24 -10.45
N VAL A 133 -2.68 11.47 -9.87
CA VAL A 133 -1.43 10.85 -10.36
C VAL A 133 -1.48 9.34 -10.21
N ALA A 134 -1.85 8.84 -9.03
CA ALA A 134 -1.97 7.41 -8.79
C ALA A 134 -3.12 6.80 -9.60
N ARG A 135 -4.28 7.47 -9.67
CA ARG A 135 -5.41 7.00 -10.48
C ARG A 135 -5.05 6.82 -11.94
N SER A 136 -4.43 7.84 -12.56
CA SER A 136 -3.99 7.76 -13.96
C SER A 136 -2.98 6.61 -14.17
N LEU A 137 -2.10 6.37 -13.20
CA LEU A 137 -1.18 5.23 -13.25
C LEU A 137 -1.95 3.91 -13.27
N TYR A 138 -2.85 3.70 -12.31
CA TYR A 138 -3.60 2.45 -12.18
C TYR A 138 -4.51 2.19 -13.38
N GLU A 139 -5.26 3.19 -13.84
CA GLU A 139 -6.09 3.10 -15.04
C GLU A 139 -5.24 2.73 -16.28
N SER A 140 -4.05 3.31 -16.42
CA SER A 140 -3.12 2.98 -17.53
C SER A 140 -2.51 1.57 -17.43
N LEU A 141 -2.59 0.94 -16.27
CA LEU A 141 -2.21 -0.46 -16.02
C LEU A 141 -3.40 -1.43 -16.16
N GLY A 142 -4.61 -0.92 -16.44
CA GLY A 142 -5.81 -1.73 -16.62
C GLY A 142 -6.60 -1.97 -15.33
N TYR A 143 -6.33 -1.22 -14.26
CA TYR A 143 -7.17 -1.27 -13.05
C TYR A 143 -8.48 -0.53 -13.32
N GLU A 144 -9.58 -1.14 -12.89
CA GLU A 144 -10.93 -0.61 -13.05
C GLU A 144 -11.53 -0.24 -11.69
N VAL A 145 -12.39 0.78 -11.68
CA VAL A 145 -13.13 1.18 -10.46
C VAL A 145 -14.20 0.15 -10.17
N THR A 146 -14.11 -0.52 -9.03
CA THR A 146 -15.09 -1.52 -8.57
C THR A 146 -16.08 -0.96 -7.55
N ALA A 147 -15.69 0.08 -6.81
CA ALA A 147 -16.53 0.77 -5.85
C ALA A 147 -16.13 2.25 -5.75
N MET A 148 -17.06 3.10 -5.38
CA MET A 148 -16.84 4.54 -5.19
C MET A 148 -17.53 5.02 -3.92
N GLN A 149 -16.79 5.66 -3.02
CA GLN A 149 -17.35 6.33 -1.86
C GLN A 149 -17.61 7.80 -2.18
N MET A 150 -18.83 8.25 -1.91
CA MET A 150 -19.26 9.64 -2.14
C MET A 150 -19.80 10.25 -0.85
N LYS A 151 -19.61 11.56 -0.67
CA LYS A 151 -20.06 12.31 0.50
C LYS A 151 -20.61 13.67 0.08
N LYS A 152 -21.69 14.09 0.70
CA LYS A 152 -22.26 15.45 0.60
C LYS A 152 -22.45 16.01 2.01
N LEU A 153 -22.05 17.26 2.22
CA LEU A 153 -22.44 18.03 3.42
C LEU A 153 -23.87 18.52 3.23
N VAL A 154 -24.68 18.39 4.28
CA VAL A 154 -26.09 18.81 4.31
C VAL A 154 -26.33 19.78 5.44
#